data_791e6e2c4c28bd353601c73764ff1f8a
#
_entry.id   791e6e2c4c28bd353601c73764ff1f8a
#
_cell.length_a   1.000
_cell.length_b   1.000
_cell.length_c   1.000
_cell.angle_alpha   90.00
_cell.angle_beta   90.00
_cell.angle_gamma   90.00
#
_symmetry.space_group_name_H-M   'P 1'
#
loop_
_entity.id
_entity.type
_entity.pdbx_description
1 polymer ?
#
loop_
_entity_poly.entity_id
_entity_poly.type
_entity_poly.pdbx_seq_one_letter_code
_entity_poly.pdbx_strand_id
1 'polypeptide(L)'
;AEWWNFIGPYFAKTHRVIAMNLGGMGDSDWKKKYSIESWGDEIVGVCKKEKLKKPILIGHSLGGMCSVIAASSMKKTLYGLVIVDTAIMPPSEKPPKFDLKIRANNVYKKQSDIRNRFRLVPSQSDALDYVMDYIAERSIKKVRGGWTWKFDPNYMKIFNSDSFAERQAMYRNKLKGLKCRVAIFRGEKSLLFPGRSAKYMHELIDKKSPIINIPEAHHHIMVDQPLALV
;
A
#
# COMPACT_ATOMS: atom_id res chain seq x y z
N ALA A 1 7.53 5.61 2.17
CA ALA A 1 8.40 5.95 1.02
C ALA A 1 9.42 4.84 0.76
N GLU A 2 10.16 4.40 1.76
CA GLU A 2 11.32 3.50 1.66
C GLU A 2 11.08 2.20 0.89
N TRP A 3 9.88 1.67 0.94
CA TRP A 3 9.45 0.46 0.21
C TRP A 3 9.52 0.59 -1.32
N TRP A 4 9.54 1.83 -1.84
CA TRP A 4 9.58 2.13 -3.27
C TRP A 4 11.00 2.44 -3.78
N ASN A 5 12.01 2.46 -2.91
CA ASN A 5 13.38 2.84 -3.29
C ASN A 5 14.04 1.83 -4.24
N PHE A 6 13.53 0.59 -4.31
CA PHE A 6 13.99 -0.42 -5.26
C PHE A 6 13.27 -0.35 -6.61
N ILE A 7 12.17 0.40 -6.69
CA ILE A 7 11.33 0.52 -7.90
C ILE A 7 11.47 1.91 -8.53
N GLY A 8 11.39 2.95 -7.70
CA GLY A 8 11.37 4.35 -8.17
C GLY A 8 12.50 4.73 -9.13
N PRO A 9 13.76 4.35 -8.88
CA PRO A 9 14.89 4.72 -9.76
C PRO A 9 14.73 4.29 -11.22
N TYR A 10 14.03 3.19 -11.50
CA TYR A 10 13.81 2.73 -12.87
C TYR A 10 12.98 3.71 -13.70
N PHE A 11 12.10 4.48 -13.07
CA PHE A 11 11.26 5.48 -13.73
C PHE A 11 11.86 6.87 -13.73
N ALA A 12 12.94 7.12 -12.98
CA ALA A 12 13.50 8.47 -12.78
C ALA A 12 14.05 9.12 -14.05
N LYS A 13 14.40 8.34 -15.08
CA LYS A 13 14.86 8.87 -16.39
C LYS A 13 13.74 9.52 -17.20
N THR A 14 12.49 9.10 -17.00
CA THR A 14 11.33 9.51 -17.81
C THR A 14 10.25 10.20 -17.01
N HIS A 15 10.23 10.02 -15.69
CA HIS A 15 9.21 10.55 -14.80
C HIS A 15 9.83 11.19 -13.55
N ARG A 16 9.18 12.21 -13.04
CA ARG A 16 9.43 12.68 -11.68
C ARG A 16 8.76 11.71 -10.71
N VAL A 17 9.55 10.99 -9.93
CA VAL A 17 9.06 9.99 -8.97
C VAL A 17 8.96 10.63 -7.57
N ILE A 18 7.81 10.44 -6.93
CA ILE A 18 7.55 10.90 -5.57
C ILE A 18 7.01 9.74 -4.75
N ALA A 19 7.76 9.30 -3.74
CA ALA A 19 7.32 8.33 -2.76
C ALA A 19 7.01 9.03 -1.44
N MET A 20 5.78 8.90 -0.95
CA MET A 20 5.34 9.56 0.27
C MET A 20 5.14 8.57 1.42
N ASN A 21 5.30 9.04 2.64
CA ASN A 21 4.83 8.35 3.84
C ASN A 21 3.43 8.89 4.17
N LEU A 22 2.46 8.00 4.37
CA LEU A 22 1.14 8.38 4.86
C LEU A 22 1.24 8.85 6.32
N GLY A 23 0.35 9.73 6.74
CA GLY A 23 0.31 10.22 8.11
C GLY A 23 0.31 9.06 9.11
N GLY A 24 1.15 9.17 10.15
CA GLY A 24 1.38 8.11 11.14
C GLY A 24 2.35 7.02 10.72
N MET A 25 2.96 7.12 9.53
CA MET A 25 3.91 6.13 9.00
C MET A 25 5.22 6.80 8.58
N GLY A 26 6.34 6.09 8.76
CA GLY A 26 7.66 6.59 8.43
C GLY A 26 7.98 7.89 9.17
N ASP A 27 8.42 8.90 8.44
CA ASP A 27 8.79 10.20 9.00
C ASP A 27 7.65 11.23 8.96
N SER A 28 6.43 10.82 8.56
CA SER A 28 5.24 11.67 8.62
C SER A 28 4.69 11.81 10.03
N ASP A 29 4.09 12.96 10.31
CA ASP A 29 3.50 13.27 11.62
C ASP A 29 2.40 12.30 12.03
N TRP A 30 2.28 12.08 13.33
CA TRP A 30 1.22 11.29 13.92
C TRP A 30 -0.06 12.11 14.06
N LYS A 31 -1.20 11.46 13.87
CA LYS A 31 -2.52 12.10 13.92
C LYS A 31 -3.35 11.58 15.09
N LYS A 32 -4.31 12.38 15.54
CA LYS A 32 -5.27 11.96 16.56
C LYS A 32 -6.23 10.87 16.07
N LYS A 33 -6.55 10.89 14.77
CA LYS A 33 -7.41 9.91 14.09
C LYS A 33 -6.88 9.61 12.68
N TYR A 34 -7.11 8.39 12.25
CA TYR A 34 -6.76 7.90 10.91
C TYR A 34 -8.02 7.42 10.21
N SER A 35 -8.11 7.63 8.91
CA SER A 35 -9.08 6.99 8.03
C SER A 35 -8.48 6.82 6.63
N ILE A 36 -9.04 5.92 5.86
CA ILE A 36 -8.59 5.69 4.47
C ILE A 36 -8.84 6.95 3.63
N GLU A 37 -9.97 7.63 3.86
CA GLU A 37 -10.31 8.88 3.19
C GLU A 37 -9.28 9.97 3.49
N SER A 38 -8.90 10.14 4.77
CA SER A 38 -7.91 11.15 5.15
C SER A 38 -6.54 10.90 4.51
N TRP A 39 -6.14 9.64 4.34
CA TRP A 39 -4.92 9.30 3.60
C TRP A 39 -5.08 9.52 2.09
N GLY A 40 -6.27 9.27 1.53
CA GLY A 40 -6.58 9.65 0.15
C GLY A 40 -6.43 11.15 -0.07
N ASP A 41 -6.92 11.97 0.87
CA ASP A 41 -6.77 13.43 0.82
C ASP A 41 -5.32 13.88 0.94
N GLU A 42 -4.47 13.20 1.72
CA GLU A 42 -3.02 13.45 1.78
C GLU A 42 -2.36 13.23 0.42
N ILE A 43 -2.70 12.15 -0.29
CA ILE A 43 -2.20 11.89 -1.64
C ILE A 43 -2.59 13.03 -2.58
N VAL A 44 -3.85 13.46 -2.56
CA VAL A 44 -4.33 14.60 -3.34
C VAL A 44 -3.60 15.89 -2.95
N GLY A 45 -3.38 16.10 -1.66
CA GLY A 45 -2.62 17.24 -1.11
C GLY A 45 -1.20 17.29 -1.63
N VAL A 46 -0.48 16.16 -1.63
CA VAL A 46 0.88 16.07 -2.21
C VAL A 46 0.86 16.37 -3.70
N CYS A 47 -0.07 15.80 -4.46
CA CYS A 47 -0.19 16.09 -5.89
C CYS A 47 -0.39 17.58 -6.18
N LYS A 48 -1.21 18.27 -5.38
CA LYS A 48 -1.45 19.71 -5.50
C LYS A 48 -0.22 20.53 -5.11
N LYS A 49 0.39 20.24 -3.95
CA LYS A 49 1.58 20.94 -3.43
C LYS A 49 2.75 20.85 -4.40
N GLU A 50 2.96 19.66 -4.96
CA GLU A 50 4.01 19.38 -5.94
C GLU A 50 3.65 19.81 -7.37
N LYS A 51 2.47 20.42 -7.57
CA LYS A 51 1.96 20.92 -8.86
C LYS A 51 2.00 19.85 -9.97
N LEU A 52 1.68 18.61 -9.64
CA LEU A 52 1.75 17.50 -10.58
C LEU A 52 0.67 17.62 -11.65
N LYS A 53 1.08 17.54 -12.91
CA LYS A 53 0.17 17.53 -14.06
C LYS A 53 -0.06 16.10 -14.52
N LYS A 54 -1.32 15.62 -14.43
CA LYS A 54 -1.72 14.27 -14.83
C LYS A 54 -0.82 13.18 -14.23
N PRO A 55 -0.65 13.10 -12.88
CA PRO A 55 0.18 12.08 -12.27
C PRO A 55 -0.37 10.67 -12.51
N ILE A 56 0.51 9.67 -12.39
CA ILE A 56 0.15 8.26 -12.22
C ILE A 56 0.28 7.96 -10.73
N LEU A 57 -0.79 7.47 -10.13
CA LEU A 57 -0.73 6.96 -8.75
C LEU A 57 -0.38 5.47 -8.78
N ILE A 58 0.57 5.06 -7.95
CA ILE A 58 0.93 3.65 -7.76
C ILE A 58 0.75 3.34 -6.27
N GLY A 59 -0.12 2.40 -5.94
CA GLY A 59 -0.41 2.06 -4.55
C GLY A 59 -0.44 0.56 -4.30
N HIS A 60 0.27 0.12 -3.27
CA HIS A 60 0.31 -1.28 -2.83
C HIS A 60 -0.52 -1.46 -1.56
N SER A 61 -1.30 -2.54 -1.50
CA SER A 61 -2.07 -2.94 -0.30
C SER A 61 -2.90 -1.78 0.27
N LEU A 62 -2.66 -1.36 1.51
CA LEU A 62 -3.29 -0.17 2.11
C LEU A 62 -3.09 1.08 1.24
N GLY A 63 -1.89 1.28 0.70
CA GLY A 63 -1.59 2.38 -0.23
C GLY A 63 -2.43 2.31 -1.51
N GLY A 64 -2.76 1.12 -1.99
CA GLY A 64 -3.67 0.91 -3.11
C GLY A 64 -5.10 1.35 -2.79
N MET A 65 -5.59 1.01 -1.60
CA MET A 65 -6.90 1.48 -1.11
C MET A 65 -6.96 3.01 -1.04
N CYS A 66 -5.95 3.65 -0.43
CA CYS A 66 -5.84 5.10 -0.34
C CYS A 66 -5.76 5.75 -1.75
N SER A 67 -5.05 5.11 -2.68
CA SER A 67 -4.92 5.59 -4.06
C SER A 67 -6.24 5.50 -4.84
N VAL A 68 -7.10 4.50 -4.60
CA VAL A 68 -8.46 4.44 -5.17
C VAL A 68 -9.31 5.62 -4.68
N ILE A 69 -9.24 5.97 -3.38
CA ILE A 69 -9.93 7.15 -2.83
C ILE A 69 -9.42 8.42 -3.50
N ALA A 70 -8.10 8.63 -3.52
CA ALA A 70 -7.49 9.79 -4.16
C ALA A 70 -7.89 9.91 -5.64
N ALA A 71 -7.80 8.81 -6.40
CA ALA A 71 -8.18 8.77 -7.81
C ALA A 71 -9.65 9.14 -8.05
N SER A 72 -10.55 8.69 -7.17
CA SER A 72 -11.97 9.04 -7.25
C SER A 72 -12.23 10.54 -7.08
N SER A 73 -11.40 11.23 -6.29
CA SER A 73 -11.47 12.67 -6.06
C SER A 73 -10.80 13.48 -7.18
N MET A 74 -9.71 12.97 -7.76
CA MET A 74 -8.91 13.65 -8.79
C MET A 74 -9.55 13.63 -10.19
N LYS A 75 -10.45 12.71 -10.47
CA LYS A 75 -11.21 12.60 -11.72
C LYS A 75 -10.32 12.70 -12.98
N LYS A 76 -10.55 13.76 -13.81
CA LYS A 76 -9.84 13.98 -15.08
C LYS A 76 -8.40 14.50 -14.95
N THR A 77 -7.99 14.89 -13.74
CA THR A 77 -6.63 15.41 -13.50
C THR A 77 -5.59 14.31 -13.32
N LEU A 78 -6.02 13.05 -13.21
CA LEU A 78 -5.17 11.88 -13.06
C LEU A 78 -4.95 11.20 -14.42
N TYR A 79 -3.72 10.86 -14.75
CA TYR A 79 -3.41 10.08 -15.96
C TYR A 79 -3.80 8.61 -15.79
N GLY A 80 -3.43 8.01 -14.66
CA GLY A 80 -3.72 6.61 -14.37
C GLY A 80 -3.52 6.21 -12.92
N LEU A 81 -4.04 5.04 -12.60
CA LEU A 81 -3.90 4.38 -11.30
C LEU A 81 -3.37 2.97 -11.50
N VAL A 82 -2.27 2.65 -10.84
CA VAL A 82 -1.72 1.30 -10.75
C VAL A 82 -2.00 0.75 -9.35
N ILE A 83 -2.79 -0.31 -9.28
CA ILE A 83 -3.17 -1.00 -8.04
C ILE A 83 -2.28 -2.23 -7.92
N VAL A 84 -1.40 -2.25 -6.92
CA VAL A 84 -0.47 -3.35 -6.69
C VAL A 84 -0.95 -4.17 -5.49
N ASP A 85 -1.29 -5.40 -5.75
CA ASP A 85 -1.73 -6.42 -4.78
C ASP A 85 -2.71 -5.91 -3.71
N THR A 86 -3.79 -5.28 -4.18
CA THR A 86 -4.86 -4.73 -3.35
C THR A 86 -6.20 -5.29 -3.82
N ALA A 87 -6.79 -6.19 -3.03
CA ALA A 87 -8.04 -6.83 -3.38
C ALA A 87 -9.27 -5.98 -2.98
N ILE A 88 -10.17 -5.77 -3.95
CA ILE A 88 -11.55 -5.38 -3.71
C ILE A 88 -12.39 -6.63 -3.96
N MET A 89 -12.99 -7.14 -2.89
CA MET A 89 -13.63 -8.46 -2.90
C MET A 89 -15.10 -8.40 -3.33
N PRO A 90 -15.62 -9.48 -3.95
CA PRO A 90 -17.06 -9.66 -4.14
C PRO A 90 -17.82 -9.55 -2.80
N PRO A 91 -19.11 -9.14 -2.83
CA PRO A 91 -19.92 -9.04 -1.62
C PRO A 91 -20.08 -10.36 -0.85
N SER A 92 -20.01 -11.49 -1.56
CA SER A 92 -20.15 -12.83 -1.00
C SER A 92 -18.90 -13.35 -0.30
N GLU A 93 -17.75 -12.65 -0.45
CA GLU A 93 -16.49 -13.11 0.12
C GLU A 93 -16.22 -12.54 1.50
N LYS A 94 -15.67 -13.41 2.35
CA LYS A 94 -15.19 -13.03 3.69
C LYS A 94 -13.72 -12.59 3.62
N PRO A 95 -13.29 -11.69 4.53
CA PRO A 95 -11.89 -11.32 4.61
C PRO A 95 -11.02 -12.54 4.87
N PRO A 96 -9.80 -12.57 4.30
CA PRO A 96 -8.83 -13.59 4.67
C PRO A 96 -8.56 -13.49 6.17
N LYS A 97 -8.57 -14.63 6.84
CA LYS A 97 -8.20 -14.69 8.26
C LYS A 97 -6.69 -14.64 8.37
N PHE A 98 -6.16 -13.56 8.88
CA PHE A 98 -4.77 -13.49 9.30
C PHE A 98 -4.67 -12.71 10.61
N ASP A 99 -3.78 -13.16 11.47
CA ASP A 99 -3.60 -12.57 12.80
C ASP A 99 -2.66 -11.36 12.69
N LEU A 100 -3.25 -10.18 12.62
CA LEU A 100 -2.54 -8.90 12.64
C LEU A 100 -2.19 -8.51 14.08
N LYS A 101 -1.36 -9.30 14.76
CA LYS A 101 -0.82 -8.89 16.07
C LYS A 101 0.31 -7.87 15.89
N ILE A 102 -0.04 -6.62 15.63
CA ILE A 102 0.91 -5.53 15.74
C ILE A 102 1.05 -5.19 17.23
N ARG A 103 2.19 -5.54 17.80
CA ARG A 103 2.51 -5.16 19.18
C ARG A 103 2.73 -3.67 19.26
N ALA A 104 2.26 -3.05 20.35
CA ALA A 104 2.48 -1.63 20.64
C ALA A 104 3.97 -1.24 20.52
N ASN A 105 4.22 0.04 20.30
CA ASN A 105 5.56 0.61 20.16
C ASN A 105 6.38 0.43 21.45
N ASN A 106 7.04 -0.70 21.57
CA ASN A 106 8.02 -0.94 22.63
C ASN A 106 9.33 -0.18 22.30
N VAL A 107 10.02 0.27 23.36
CA VAL A 107 11.36 0.82 23.22
C VAL A 107 12.37 -0.30 23.46
N TYR A 108 13.26 -0.50 22.51
CA TYR A 108 14.31 -1.50 22.52
C TYR A 108 15.67 -0.84 22.80
N LYS A 109 16.47 -1.41 23.70
CA LYS A 109 17.77 -0.83 24.06
C LYS A 109 18.76 -0.81 22.90
N LYS A 110 18.80 -1.89 22.09
CA LYS A 110 19.70 -2.01 20.93
C LYS A 110 18.92 -1.94 19.63
N GLN A 111 19.52 -1.33 18.61
CA GLN A 111 18.97 -1.28 17.24
C GLN A 111 18.79 -2.66 16.64
N SER A 112 19.75 -3.58 16.90
CA SER A 112 19.67 -4.97 16.43
C SER A 112 18.45 -5.70 16.95
N ASP A 113 18.07 -5.46 18.21
CA ASP A 113 16.94 -6.18 18.84
C ASP A 113 15.61 -5.85 18.18
N ILE A 114 15.39 -4.61 17.78
CA ILE A 114 14.19 -4.21 17.08
C ILE A 114 14.26 -4.59 15.58
N ARG A 115 15.41 -4.39 14.91
CA ARG A 115 15.59 -4.74 13.50
C ARG A 115 15.33 -6.22 13.25
N ASN A 116 15.85 -7.10 14.11
CA ASN A 116 15.64 -8.55 14.01
C ASN A 116 14.18 -8.99 14.25
N ARG A 117 13.29 -8.08 14.68
CA ARG A 117 11.86 -8.29 14.85
C ARG A 117 11.03 -7.82 13.66
N PHE A 118 11.66 -7.23 12.67
CA PHE A 118 10.95 -6.86 11.43
C PHE A 118 10.41 -8.11 10.74
N ARG A 119 9.14 -8.07 10.39
CA ARG A 119 8.47 -9.16 9.66
C ARG A 119 7.49 -8.54 8.68
N LEU A 120 7.38 -9.15 7.51
CA LEU A 120 6.30 -8.85 6.57
C LEU A 120 4.97 -9.40 7.10
N VAL A 121 3.89 -8.70 6.82
CA VAL A 121 2.53 -9.12 7.17
C VAL A 121 1.62 -8.99 5.95
N PRO A 122 1.14 -10.10 5.37
CA PRO A 122 1.43 -11.48 5.75
C PRO A 122 2.91 -11.83 5.56
N SER A 123 3.38 -12.86 6.26
CA SER A 123 4.72 -13.41 6.04
C SER A 123 4.79 -14.05 4.66
N GLN A 124 5.96 -13.95 4.03
CA GLN A 124 6.26 -14.60 2.75
C GLN A 124 7.69 -15.14 2.75
N SER A 125 7.93 -16.26 2.03
CA SER A 125 9.18 -17.01 2.10
C SER A 125 10.30 -16.43 1.23
N ASP A 126 9.94 -15.82 0.09
CA ASP A 126 10.89 -15.52 -0.99
C ASP A 126 11.32 -14.03 -0.98
N ALA A 127 11.22 -13.39 0.18
CA ALA A 127 11.67 -12.02 0.38
C ALA A 127 13.20 -11.94 0.29
N LEU A 128 13.72 -11.01 -0.51
CA LEU A 128 15.14 -10.80 -0.65
C LEU A 128 15.74 -10.20 0.62
N ASP A 129 16.69 -10.87 1.23
CA ASP A 129 17.28 -10.50 2.54
C ASP A 129 17.78 -9.05 2.57
N TYR A 130 18.50 -8.63 1.55
CA TYR A 130 19.01 -7.25 1.48
C TYR A 130 17.91 -6.18 1.40
N VAL A 131 16.74 -6.51 0.78
CA VAL A 131 15.56 -5.64 0.74
C VAL A 131 14.92 -5.59 2.12
N MET A 132 14.81 -6.73 2.78
CA MET A 132 14.27 -6.85 4.14
C MET A 132 15.10 -6.05 5.14
N ASP A 133 16.42 -6.20 5.10
CA ASP A 133 17.37 -5.47 5.95
C ASP A 133 17.28 -3.96 5.73
N TYR A 134 17.24 -3.53 4.48
CA TYR A 134 17.10 -2.14 4.11
C TYR A 134 15.80 -1.52 4.68
N ILE A 135 14.67 -2.20 4.49
CA ILE A 135 13.36 -1.71 4.97
C ILE A 135 13.34 -1.72 6.50
N ALA A 136 13.83 -2.79 7.14
CA ALA A 136 13.86 -2.93 8.59
C ALA A 136 14.64 -1.78 9.25
N GLU A 137 15.84 -1.48 8.73
CA GLU A 137 16.69 -0.41 9.23
C GLU A 137 16.02 0.96 9.14
N ARG A 138 15.29 1.23 8.05
CA ARG A 138 14.61 2.51 7.82
C ARG A 138 13.24 2.62 8.47
N SER A 139 12.70 1.50 8.95
CA SER A 139 11.42 1.45 9.67
C SER A 139 11.53 1.77 11.16
N ILE A 140 12.72 2.04 11.68
CA ILE A 140 12.99 2.31 13.09
C ILE A 140 13.56 3.72 13.28
N LYS A 141 13.35 4.27 14.49
CA LYS A 141 13.90 5.58 14.90
C LYS A 141 14.45 5.52 16.31
N LYS A 142 15.46 6.35 16.58
CA LYS A 142 16.01 6.57 17.92
C LYS A 142 15.06 7.43 18.76
N VAL A 143 14.84 7.05 19.99
CA VAL A 143 14.03 7.78 20.98
C VAL A 143 14.74 7.79 22.33
N ARG A 144 14.21 8.52 23.31
CA ARG A 144 14.75 8.46 24.69
C ARG A 144 14.64 7.01 25.20
N GLY A 145 15.76 6.46 25.61
CA GLY A 145 15.82 5.08 26.15
C GLY A 145 16.10 3.98 25.10
N GLY A 146 16.20 4.30 23.79
CA GLY A 146 16.53 3.28 22.80
C GLY A 146 15.96 3.54 21.40
N TRP A 147 15.32 2.50 20.86
CA TRP A 147 14.82 2.46 19.47
C TRP A 147 13.36 2.01 19.44
N THR A 148 12.57 2.56 18.54
CA THR A 148 11.16 2.19 18.32
C THR A 148 10.82 2.21 16.82
N TRP A 149 9.64 1.68 16.47
CA TRP A 149 9.15 1.71 15.08
C TRP A 149 8.72 3.11 14.65
N LYS A 150 8.85 3.41 13.37
CA LYS A 150 8.39 4.67 12.75
C LYS A 150 6.90 4.65 12.37
N PHE A 151 6.05 3.92 13.06
CA PHE A 151 4.62 3.97 12.82
C PHE A 151 3.83 4.20 14.09
N ASP A 152 2.70 4.88 13.99
CA ASP A 152 1.77 5.05 15.10
C ASP A 152 0.83 3.84 15.18
N PRO A 153 0.85 3.03 16.25
CA PRO A 153 0.00 1.86 16.38
C PRO A 153 -1.50 2.18 16.34
N ASN A 154 -1.89 3.44 16.60
CA ASN A 154 -3.28 3.87 16.55
C ASN A 154 -3.90 3.79 15.15
N TYR A 155 -3.11 3.75 14.07
CA TYR A 155 -3.66 3.58 12.72
C TYR A 155 -4.41 2.26 12.57
N MET A 156 -4.06 1.23 13.36
CA MET A 156 -4.74 -0.06 13.33
C MET A 156 -6.21 0.01 13.72
N LYS A 157 -6.60 1.04 14.48
CA LYS A 157 -8.00 1.23 14.89
C LYS A 157 -8.96 1.40 13.71
N ILE A 158 -8.46 1.82 12.53
CA ILE A 158 -9.28 1.90 11.31
C ILE A 158 -9.85 0.54 10.89
N PHE A 159 -9.12 -0.54 11.17
CA PHE A 159 -9.58 -1.88 10.82
C PHE A 159 -10.64 -2.44 11.79
N ASN A 160 -10.78 -1.82 12.95
CA ASN A 160 -11.74 -2.20 13.98
C ASN A 160 -12.99 -1.31 14.00
N SER A 161 -12.94 -0.10 13.38
CA SER A 161 -14.00 0.91 13.49
C SER A 161 -15.19 0.69 12.57
N ASP A 162 -14.95 0.12 11.38
CA ASP A 162 -15.97 -0.05 10.35
C ASP A 162 -16.16 -1.52 10.00
N SER A 163 -17.35 -1.89 9.56
CA SER A 163 -17.53 -3.24 9.06
C SER A 163 -16.68 -3.46 7.79
N PHE A 164 -16.11 -4.64 7.65
CA PHE A 164 -15.39 -5.01 6.43
C PHE A 164 -16.27 -4.86 5.18
N ALA A 165 -17.54 -5.24 5.29
CA ALA A 165 -18.50 -5.18 4.19
C ALA A 165 -18.73 -3.74 3.71
N GLU A 166 -18.87 -2.78 4.62
CA GLU A 166 -19.05 -1.36 4.31
C GLU A 166 -17.84 -0.78 3.60
N ARG A 167 -16.63 -1.05 4.10
CA ARG A 167 -15.39 -0.64 3.43
C ARG A 167 -15.29 -1.21 2.02
N GLN A 168 -15.57 -2.49 1.86
CA GLN A 168 -15.55 -3.13 0.55
C GLN A 168 -16.61 -2.53 -0.39
N ALA A 169 -17.80 -2.21 0.12
CA ALA A 169 -18.85 -1.54 -0.67
C ALA A 169 -18.41 -0.14 -1.12
N MET A 170 -17.80 0.64 -0.23
CA MET A 170 -17.23 1.94 -0.56
C MET A 170 -16.18 1.82 -1.68
N TYR A 171 -15.22 0.89 -1.55
CA TYR A 171 -14.18 0.70 -2.57
C TYR A 171 -14.75 0.27 -3.91
N ARG A 172 -15.72 -0.64 -3.93
CA ARG A 172 -16.42 -1.05 -5.18
C ARG A 172 -17.02 0.16 -5.89
N ASN A 173 -17.73 1.01 -5.14
CA ASN A 173 -18.37 2.20 -5.72
C ASN A 173 -17.32 3.21 -6.23
N LYS A 174 -16.23 3.41 -5.48
CA LYS A 174 -15.16 4.30 -5.91
C LYS A 174 -14.44 3.77 -7.16
N LEU A 175 -14.14 2.46 -7.19
CA LEU A 175 -13.48 1.83 -8.33
C LEU A 175 -14.31 1.93 -9.62
N LYS A 176 -15.62 1.61 -9.55
CA LYS A 176 -16.55 1.78 -10.68
C LYS A 176 -16.63 3.22 -11.21
N GLY A 177 -16.48 4.19 -10.33
CA GLY A 177 -16.58 5.60 -10.65
C GLY A 177 -15.33 6.24 -11.24
N LEU A 178 -14.21 5.51 -11.36
CA LEU A 178 -12.95 6.04 -11.85
C LEU A 178 -13.07 6.52 -13.31
N LYS A 179 -12.40 7.63 -13.61
CA LYS A 179 -12.36 8.26 -14.94
C LYS A 179 -10.94 8.31 -15.53
N CYS A 180 -10.01 7.58 -14.93
CA CYS A 180 -8.64 7.43 -15.41
C CYS A 180 -8.38 5.99 -15.88
N ARG A 181 -7.25 5.77 -16.53
CA ARG A 181 -6.76 4.43 -16.84
C ARG A 181 -6.44 3.69 -15.55
N VAL A 182 -6.71 2.39 -15.50
CA VAL A 182 -6.40 1.54 -14.35
C VAL A 182 -5.59 0.34 -14.83
N ALA A 183 -4.55 -0.01 -14.09
CA ALA A 183 -3.84 -1.28 -14.22
C ALA A 183 -3.79 -1.96 -12.85
N ILE A 184 -3.91 -3.28 -12.84
CA ILE A 184 -3.88 -4.08 -11.63
C ILE A 184 -2.71 -5.06 -11.74
N PHE A 185 -1.83 -5.03 -10.75
CA PHE A 185 -0.77 -6.00 -10.57
C PHE A 185 -1.11 -6.92 -9.40
N ARG A 186 -0.95 -8.21 -9.60
CA ARG A 186 -1.26 -9.23 -8.61
C ARG A 186 -0.10 -10.20 -8.48
N GLY A 187 0.33 -10.48 -7.24
CA GLY A 187 1.24 -11.60 -6.99
C GLY A 187 0.52 -12.92 -7.19
N GLU A 188 1.09 -13.80 -8.01
CA GLU A 188 0.49 -15.11 -8.30
C GLU A 188 0.23 -15.93 -7.04
N LYS A 189 1.17 -15.89 -6.08
CA LYS A 189 1.12 -16.58 -4.79
C LYS A 189 0.49 -15.72 -3.67
N SER A 190 -0.06 -14.54 -3.99
CA SER A 190 -0.66 -13.68 -2.96
C SER A 190 -1.87 -14.31 -2.31
N LEU A 191 -1.81 -14.46 -0.99
CA LEU A 191 -2.93 -14.94 -0.17
C LEU A 191 -3.99 -13.86 0.04
N LEU A 192 -3.63 -12.57 -0.09
CA LEU A 192 -4.54 -11.45 0.13
C LEU A 192 -5.29 -11.04 -1.14
N PHE A 193 -4.80 -11.43 -2.31
CA PHE A 193 -5.44 -11.10 -3.58
C PHE A 193 -5.68 -12.35 -4.44
N PRO A 194 -6.68 -13.17 -4.13
CA PRO A 194 -7.00 -14.34 -4.92
C PRO A 194 -7.48 -13.99 -6.33
N GLY A 195 -7.25 -14.87 -7.30
CA GLY A 195 -7.61 -14.65 -8.70
C GLY A 195 -9.07 -14.32 -8.96
N ARG A 196 -10.00 -14.86 -8.14
CA ARG A 196 -11.42 -14.51 -8.21
C ARG A 196 -11.70 -13.05 -7.88
N SER A 197 -10.97 -12.44 -6.92
CA SER A 197 -11.07 -11.01 -6.62
C SER A 197 -10.52 -10.16 -7.77
N ALA A 198 -9.43 -10.61 -8.43
CA ALA A 198 -8.90 -9.94 -9.61
C ALA A 198 -9.91 -9.94 -10.76
N LYS A 199 -10.54 -11.09 -11.05
CA LYS A 199 -11.61 -11.20 -12.03
C LYS A 199 -12.76 -10.26 -11.70
N TYR A 200 -13.21 -10.24 -10.45
CA TYR A 200 -14.27 -9.36 -10.00
C TYR A 200 -13.91 -7.87 -10.15
N MET A 201 -12.70 -7.48 -9.76
CA MET A 201 -12.24 -6.11 -9.96
C MET A 201 -12.22 -5.71 -11.44
N HIS A 202 -11.84 -6.63 -12.32
CA HIS A 202 -11.87 -6.42 -13.76
C HIS A 202 -13.29 -6.16 -14.30
N GLU A 203 -14.31 -6.80 -13.70
CA GLU A 203 -15.71 -6.56 -14.04
C GLU A 203 -16.22 -5.19 -13.57
N LEU A 204 -15.56 -4.60 -12.54
CA LEU A 204 -15.93 -3.29 -11.99
C LEU A 204 -15.34 -2.11 -12.75
N ILE A 205 -14.24 -2.32 -13.47
CA ILE A 205 -13.50 -1.30 -14.22
C ILE A 205 -13.68 -1.51 -15.73
N ASP A 206 -13.06 -0.68 -16.54
CA ASP A 206 -13.05 -0.88 -18.00
C ASP A 206 -12.35 -2.21 -18.33
N LYS A 207 -13.02 -3.07 -19.11
CA LYS A 207 -12.49 -4.37 -19.57
C LYS A 207 -11.17 -4.27 -20.35
N LYS A 208 -10.78 -3.08 -20.81
CA LYS A 208 -9.47 -2.80 -21.40
C LYS A 208 -8.37 -2.61 -20.38
N SER A 209 -8.71 -2.46 -19.11
CA SER A 209 -7.75 -2.32 -18.02
C SER A 209 -6.97 -3.62 -17.83
N PRO A 210 -5.62 -3.61 -17.92
CA PRO A 210 -4.85 -4.83 -17.79
C PRO A 210 -4.84 -5.35 -16.34
N ILE A 211 -4.93 -6.67 -16.20
CA ILE A 211 -4.58 -7.38 -14.98
C ILE A 211 -3.32 -8.18 -15.25
N ILE A 212 -2.27 -7.87 -14.52
CA ILE A 212 -0.95 -8.45 -14.69
C ILE A 212 -0.66 -9.34 -13.49
N ASN A 213 -0.53 -10.65 -13.72
CA ASN A 213 -0.06 -11.58 -12.70
C ASN A 213 1.47 -11.61 -12.74
N ILE A 214 2.08 -11.32 -11.59
CA ILE A 214 3.53 -11.44 -11.42
C ILE A 214 3.82 -12.87 -10.96
N PRO A 215 4.50 -13.69 -11.79
CA PRO A 215 4.83 -15.06 -11.45
C PRO A 215 5.64 -15.15 -10.16
N GLU A 216 5.38 -16.19 -9.37
CA GLU A 216 6.08 -16.49 -8.11
C GLU A 216 5.94 -15.41 -7.01
N ALA A 217 5.38 -14.23 -7.31
CA ALA A 217 5.25 -13.13 -6.35
C ALA A 217 4.17 -13.40 -5.31
N HIS A 218 4.47 -13.04 -4.07
CA HIS A 218 3.52 -12.97 -2.94
C HIS A 218 2.91 -11.56 -2.83
N HIS A 219 2.34 -11.25 -1.66
CA HIS A 219 1.69 -9.96 -1.41
C HIS A 219 2.62 -8.75 -1.56
N HIS A 220 3.84 -8.84 -1.03
CA HIS A 220 4.81 -7.75 -1.10
C HIS A 220 5.69 -7.90 -2.35
N ILE A 221 5.09 -7.73 -3.54
CA ILE A 221 5.76 -7.92 -4.84
C ILE A 221 7.08 -7.14 -4.95
N MET A 222 7.13 -5.92 -4.41
CA MET A 222 8.34 -5.08 -4.42
C MET A 222 9.49 -5.64 -3.58
N VAL A 223 9.24 -6.67 -2.76
CA VAL A 223 10.23 -7.30 -1.88
C VAL A 223 10.75 -8.60 -2.46
N ASP A 224 9.91 -9.39 -3.12
CA ASP A 224 10.29 -10.67 -3.71
C ASP A 224 10.53 -10.61 -5.22
N GLN A 225 9.79 -9.80 -5.96
CA GLN A 225 9.87 -9.69 -7.43
C GLN A 225 9.99 -8.22 -7.90
N PRO A 226 10.94 -7.40 -7.38
CA PRO A 226 11.00 -5.97 -7.68
C PRO A 226 11.18 -5.67 -9.18
N LEU A 227 11.99 -6.46 -9.90
CA LEU A 227 12.25 -6.25 -11.32
C LEU A 227 11.06 -6.63 -12.20
N ALA A 228 10.24 -7.59 -11.79
CA ALA A 228 9.04 -7.97 -12.53
C ALA A 228 7.91 -6.94 -12.37
N LEU A 229 8.02 -6.05 -11.36
CA LEU A 229 7.06 -4.96 -11.12
C LEU A 229 7.38 -3.71 -11.97
N VAL A 230 8.57 -3.60 -12.54
CA VAL A 230 9.03 -2.47 -13.37
C VAL A 230 8.73 -2.68 -14.84
#